data_d0a9fd4cef4c89416097ff07c28731a8
#
_entry.id   d0a9fd4cef4c89416097ff07c28731a8
#
_cell.length_a   1.000
_cell.length_b   1.000
_cell.length_c   1.000
_cell.angle_alpha   90.00
_cell.angle_beta   90.00
_cell.angle_gamma   90.00
#
_symmetry.space_group_name_H-M   'P 1'
#
loop_
_entity.id
_entity.type
_entity.pdbx_description
1 polymer ?
#
loop_
_entity_poly.entity_id
_entity_poly.type
_entity_poly.pdbx_seq_one_letter_code
_entity_poly.pdbx_strand_id
1 'polypeptide(L)'
;MTIRDEEQQNQSNASAPIVKRRRNWVWLMVHAVVYLPFRLWCRTAVVGRENLDDQRGGVVIGNHQSFLDPLFLAVRLTRPVSYLARDSLFRVPFIGWICRNTYVIPISRTAFRGGSIRTALERISNGFMVGIFPEGTRSSGPPKTFRPGFLSLVRRTDEPIYPVAIIGADRVMPRGAWFIRPGRVTVVYGAPLNKSEREELQTLDDKAAAALMQKRVDQLYYSIAQSPPEDTAASSAHGNDQTDACQES
;
A
#
# COMPACT_ATOMS: atom_id res chain seq x y z
N MET A 1 -42.82 10.85 -0.14
CA MET A 1 -41.48 10.32 0.21
C MET A 1 -41.15 10.95 1.54
N THR A 2 -41.35 10.21 2.62
CA THR A 2 -41.30 10.72 4.01
C THR A 2 -39.88 10.51 4.58
N ILE A 3 -39.49 11.40 5.49
CA ILE A 3 -38.20 11.37 6.23
C ILE A 3 -37.89 9.97 6.82
N ARG A 4 -38.93 9.18 7.13
CA ARG A 4 -38.79 7.77 7.55
C ARG A 4 -38.23 6.83 6.51
N ASP A 5 -38.48 7.08 5.22
CA ASP A 5 -38.01 6.23 4.13
C ASP A 5 -36.49 6.47 3.89
N GLU A 6 -36.03 7.70 4.12
CA GLU A 6 -34.59 8.03 4.05
C GLU A 6 -33.78 7.48 5.24
N GLU A 7 -34.39 7.49 6.44
CA GLU A 7 -33.74 6.88 7.63
C GLU A 7 -33.68 5.35 7.53
N GLN A 8 -34.70 4.69 6.98
CA GLN A 8 -34.65 3.25 6.74
C GLN A 8 -33.68 2.86 5.63
N GLN A 9 -33.55 3.68 4.58
CA GLN A 9 -32.57 3.47 3.52
C GLN A 9 -31.14 3.71 3.98
N ASN A 10 -30.92 4.64 4.91
CA ASN A 10 -29.63 4.91 5.54
C ASN A 10 -29.22 3.81 6.55
N GLN A 11 -30.18 3.21 7.25
CA GLN A 11 -29.94 2.07 8.14
C GLN A 11 -29.71 0.76 7.39
N SER A 12 -30.27 0.56 6.19
CA SER A 12 -30.03 -0.61 5.37
C SER A 12 -28.63 -0.62 4.71
N ASN A 13 -28.02 0.56 4.54
CA ASN A 13 -26.65 0.70 4.05
C ASN A 13 -25.57 0.55 5.14
N ALA A 14 -25.96 0.52 6.42
CA ALA A 14 -25.02 0.49 7.55
C ALA A 14 -24.60 -0.92 8.00
N SER A 15 -25.13 -1.99 7.42
CA SER A 15 -24.82 -3.36 7.87
C SER A 15 -24.66 -4.38 6.74
N ALA A 16 -23.79 -4.08 5.76
CA ALA A 16 -23.23 -5.17 4.99
C ALA A 16 -22.39 -6.04 5.95
N PRO A 17 -22.64 -7.36 6.04
CA PRO A 17 -21.89 -8.22 6.94
C PRO A 17 -20.41 -8.09 6.61
N ILE A 18 -19.60 -7.68 7.59
CA ILE A 18 -18.15 -7.69 7.50
C ILE A 18 -17.76 -9.13 7.21
N VAL A 19 -17.59 -9.45 5.93
CA VAL A 19 -17.10 -10.77 5.52
C VAL A 19 -15.76 -10.92 6.23
N LYS A 20 -15.70 -11.85 7.19
CA LYS A 20 -14.50 -12.13 7.99
C LYS A 20 -13.34 -12.27 7.02
N ARG A 21 -12.49 -11.27 6.97
CA ARG A 21 -11.24 -11.24 6.18
C ARG A 21 -10.45 -12.48 6.58
N ARG A 22 -10.52 -13.53 5.79
CA ARG A 22 -9.89 -14.79 6.12
C ARG A 22 -8.38 -14.62 5.96
N ARG A 23 -7.70 -14.31 7.07
CA ARG A 23 -6.27 -14.57 7.20
C ARG A 23 -6.13 -16.09 7.14
N ASN A 24 -5.79 -16.65 5.99
CA ASN A 24 -5.48 -18.05 5.92
C ASN A 24 -4.08 -18.31 6.52
N TRP A 25 -3.82 -19.55 6.89
CA TRP A 25 -2.56 -19.91 7.53
C TRP A 25 -1.33 -19.62 6.64
N VAL A 26 -1.47 -19.72 5.31
CA VAL A 26 -0.41 -19.39 4.34
C VAL A 26 -0.06 -17.91 4.42
N TRP A 27 -1.07 -17.02 4.45
CA TRP A 27 -0.84 -15.59 4.60
C TRP A 27 -0.16 -15.26 5.93
N LEU A 28 -0.60 -15.89 7.03
CA LEU A 28 0.01 -15.71 8.36
C LEU A 28 1.47 -16.15 8.36
N MET A 29 1.76 -17.29 7.76
CA MET A 29 3.12 -17.84 7.66
C MET A 29 4.01 -16.93 6.81
N VAL A 30 3.56 -16.52 5.62
CA VAL A 30 4.30 -15.58 4.76
C VAL A 30 4.55 -14.27 5.50
N HIS A 31 3.52 -13.74 6.17
CA HIS A 31 3.66 -12.51 6.94
C HIS A 31 4.68 -12.65 8.08
N ALA A 32 4.62 -13.72 8.86
CA ALA A 32 5.56 -13.97 9.95
C ALA A 32 7.01 -14.14 9.46
N VAL A 33 7.21 -14.91 8.39
CA VAL A 33 8.53 -15.16 7.79
C VAL A 33 9.13 -13.88 7.18
N VAL A 34 8.29 -13.02 6.61
CA VAL A 34 8.73 -11.78 5.95
C VAL A 34 8.92 -10.64 6.96
N TYR A 35 8.05 -10.55 7.97
CA TYR A 35 8.01 -9.41 8.89
C TYR A 35 9.34 -9.14 9.60
N LEU A 36 9.93 -10.16 10.22
CA LEU A 36 11.16 -9.99 11.00
C LEU A 36 12.39 -9.65 10.13
N PRO A 37 12.68 -10.37 9.03
CA PRO A 37 13.75 -9.98 8.11
C PRO A 37 13.55 -8.58 7.52
N PHE A 38 12.32 -8.20 7.15
CA PHE A 38 12.07 -6.88 6.59
C PHE A 38 12.25 -5.77 7.61
N ARG A 39 11.89 -6.02 8.87
CA ARG A 39 12.11 -5.07 9.96
C ARG A 39 13.60 -4.89 10.30
N LEU A 40 14.34 -5.98 10.41
CA LEU A 40 15.73 -5.97 10.88
C LEU A 40 16.73 -5.73 9.74
N TRP A 41 16.62 -6.47 8.65
CA TRP A 41 17.56 -6.44 7.53
C TRP A 41 17.30 -5.29 6.56
N CYS A 42 16.04 -5.05 6.26
CA CYS A 42 15.63 -3.95 5.38
C CYS A 42 15.27 -2.67 6.17
N ARG A 43 15.37 -2.66 7.50
CA ARG A 43 15.03 -1.51 8.37
C ARG A 43 13.76 -0.80 7.90
N THR A 44 12.70 -1.58 7.66
CA THR A 44 11.47 -1.06 7.06
C THR A 44 10.76 -0.10 8.01
N ALA A 45 10.61 1.15 7.59
CA ALA A 45 9.79 2.17 8.24
C ALA A 45 8.45 2.32 7.52
N VAL A 46 7.42 2.66 8.27
CA VAL A 46 6.08 2.92 7.73
C VAL A 46 5.56 4.23 8.31
N VAL A 47 5.10 5.12 7.44
CA VAL A 47 4.57 6.44 7.76
C VAL A 47 3.13 6.52 7.22
N GLY A 48 2.25 7.20 7.94
CA GLY A 48 0.86 7.42 7.51
C GLY A 48 -0.02 6.18 7.56
N ARG A 49 0.33 5.15 8.37
CA ARG A 49 -0.49 3.93 8.54
C ARG A 49 -1.89 4.25 9.04
N GLU A 50 -2.03 5.28 9.83
CA GLU A 50 -3.27 5.83 10.38
C GLU A 50 -4.26 6.32 9.32
N ASN A 51 -3.79 6.66 8.13
CA ASN A 51 -4.64 7.05 7.00
C ASN A 51 -5.50 5.89 6.46
N LEU A 52 -5.11 4.66 6.76
CA LEU A 52 -5.81 3.47 6.24
C LEU A 52 -6.97 3.08 7.17
N ASP A 53 -8.17 3.04 6.61
CA ASP A 53 -9.33 2.49 7.30
C ASP A 53 -9.25 0.95 7.35
N ASP A 54 -9.12 0.39 8.54
CA ASP A 54 -9.04 -1.06 8.75
C ASP A 54 -10.37 -1.79 8.58
N GLN A 55 -11.48 -1.07 8.50
CA GLN A 55 -12.82 -1.68 8.40
C GLN A 55 -13.29 -1.82 6.94
N ARG A 56 -12.84 -0.95 6.05
CA ARG A 56 -13.28 -0.91 4.65
C ARG A 56 -12.25 -1.52 3.71
N GLY A 57 -12.72 -2.04 2.58
CA GLY A 57 -11.86 -2.32 1.44
C GLY A 57 -11.25 -1.04 0.86
N GLY A 58 -10.40 -1.17 -0.16
CA GLY A 58 -9.84 -0.01 -0.80
C GLY A 58 -8.82 -0.35 -1.88
N VAL A 59 -8.39 0.68 -2.59
CA VAL A 59 -7.33 0.57 -3.60
C VAL A 59 -6.08 1.29 -3.10
N VAL A 60 -4.95 0.63 -3.18
CA VAL A 60 -3.63 1.20 -2.88
C VAL A 60 -2.87 1.35 -4.19
N ILE A 61 -2.45 2.56 -4.52
CA ILE A 61 -1.76 2.89 -5.77
C ILE A 61 -0.38 3.42 -5.43
N GLY A 62 0.67 2.73 -5.89
CA GLY A 62 2.04 3.07 -5.57
C GLY A 62 3.01 2.96 -6.73
N ASN A 63 4.23 3.48 -6.53
CA ASN A 63 5.37 3.28 -7.41
C ASN A 63 5.93 1.86 -7.26
N HIS A 64 6.71 1.41 -8.25
CA HIS A 64 7.21 0.04 -8.31
C HIS A 64 8.72 0.00 -8.49
N GLN A 65 9.46 -0.24 -7.41
CA GLN A 65 10.92 -0.26 -7.38
C GLN A 65 11.50 -1.68 -7.35
N SER A 66 10.83 -2.62 -6.67
CA SER A 66 11.36 -3.94 -6.38
C SER A 66 10.32 -5.05 -6.57
N PHE A 67 10.79 -6.28 -6.76
CA PHE A 67 9.94 -7.46 -6.67
C PHE A 67 9.30 -7.63 -5.28
N LEU A 68 9.92 -7.04 -4.26
CA LEU A 68 9.49 -7.11 -2.87
C LEU A 68 8.46 -6.04 -2.49
N ASP A 69 8.12 -5.09 -3.37
CA ASP A 69 7.19 -4.00 -3.05
C ASP A 69 5.83 -4.48 -2.51
N PRO A 70 5.21 -5.55 -3.07
CA PRO A 70 3.99 -6.09 -2.49
C PRO A 70 4.15 -6.54 -1.03
N LEU A 71 5.31 -7.05 -0.67
CA LEU A 71 5.60 -7.48 0.69
C LEU A 71 5.91 -6.29 1.60
N PHE A 72 6.68 -5.30 1.14
CA PHE A 72 6.91 -4.05 1.89
C PHE A 72 5.61 -3.33 2.20
N LEU A 73 4.71 -3.25 1.22
CA LEU A 73 3.41 -2.63 1.39
C LEU A 73 2.52 -3.40 2.37
N ALA A 74 2.63 -4.73 2.42
CA ALA A 74 1.82 -5.55 3.31
C ALA A 74 2.40 -5.69 4.73
N VAL A 75 3.68 -5.38 4.94
CA VAL A 75 4.42 -5.74 6.18
C VAL A 75 3.81 -5.19 7.47
N ARG A 76 3.20 -4.02 7.43
CA ARG A 76 2.52 -3.39 8.58
C ARG A 76 1.00 -3.45 8.50
N LEU A 77 0.46 -4.12 7.49
CA LEU A 77 -0.98 -4.27 7.37
C LEU A 77 -1.46 -5.49 8.14
N THR A 78 -2.55 -5.31 8.86
CA THR A 78 -3.19 -6.37 9.65
C THR A 78 -4.10 -7.27 8.80
N ARG A 79 -4.21 -6.98 7.50
CA ARG A 79 -5.12 -7.63 6.56
C ARG A 79 -4.44 -7.96 5.24
N PRO A 80 -4.92 -9.00 4.53
CA PRO A 80 -4.39 -9.35 3.22
C PRO A 80 -4.60 -8.23 2.20
N VAL A 81 -3.61 -8.07 1.33
CA VAL A 81 -3.68 -7.21 0.15
C VAL A 81 -3.68 -8.09 -1.09
N SER A 82 -4.66 -7.89 -1.96
CA SER A 82 -4.73 -8.55 -3.26
C SER A 82 -3.93 -7.74 -4.27
N TYR A 83 -2.84 -8.30 -4.77
CA TYR A 83 -2.03 -7.66 -5.81
C TYR A 83 -2.40 -8.19 -7.19
N LEU A 84 -2.20 -7.35 -8.19
CA LEU A 84 -2.29 -7.72 -9.58
C LEU A 84 -0.93 -8.22 -10.06
N ALA A 85 -0.82 -9.47 -10.43
CA ALA A 85 0.43 -10.05 -10.89
C ALA A 85 0.25 -10.78 -12.23
N ARG A 86 1.34 -10.81 -13.03
CA ARG A 86 1.33 -11.49 -14.32
C ARG A 86 1.01 -12.97 -14.15
N ASP A 87 0.20 -13.49 -15.04
CA ASP A 87 -0.17 -14.91 -15.12
C ASP A 87 1.03 -15.86 -15.18
N SER A 88 2.15 -15.41 -15.77
CA SER A 88 3.40 -16.17 -15.79
C SER A 88 3.97 -16.50 -14.41
N LEU A 89 3.72 -15.66 -13.38
CA LEU A 89 4.16 -15.93 -12.01
C LEU A 89 3.46 -17.17 -11.42
N PHE A 90 2.23 -17.41 -11.82
CA PHE A 90 1.44 -18.53 -11.34
C PHE A 90 1.89 -19.88 -11.90
N ARG A 91 2.74 -19.87 -12.94
CA ARG A 91 3.35 -21.06 -13.55
C ARG A 91 4.59 -21.54 -12.80
N VAL A 92 5.24 -20.66 -12.02
CA VAL A 92 6.38 -21.03 -11.17
C VAL A 92 5.85 -21.79 -9.96
N PRO A 93 6.25 -23.07 -9.72
CA PRO A 93 5.57 -23.95 -8.78
C PRO A 93 5.37 -23.36 -7.38
N PHE A 94 6.44 -22.95 -6.70
CA PHE A 94 6.38 -22.41 -5.34
C PHE A 94 5.74 -21.00 -5.29
N ILE A 95 6.16 -20.11 -6.19
CA ILE A 95 5.62 -18.74 -6.26
C ILE A 95 4.15 -18.77 -6.64
N GLY A 96 3.78 -19.59 -7.63
CA GLY A 96 2.39 -19.73 -8.04
C GLY A 96 1.49 -20.30 -6.93
N TRP A 97 2.01 -21.22 -6.11
CA TRP A 97 1.29 -21.71 -4.95
C TRP A 97 1.08 -20.59 -3.92
N ILE A 98 2.11 -19.79 -3.59
CA ILE A 98 1.97 -18.62 -2.72
C ILE A 98 0.94 -17.65 -3.30
N CYS A 99 1.08 -17.25 -4.57
CA CYS A 99 0.17 -16.30 -5.21
C CYS A 99 -1.29 -16.73 -5.13
N ARG A 100 -1.59 -18.01 -5.38
CA ARG A 100 -2.96 -18.54 -5.28
C ARG A 100 -3.50 -18.48 -3.85
N ASN A 101 -2.64 -18.71 -2.85
CA ASN A 101 -3.05 -18.76 -1.44
C ASN A 101 -2.96 -17.39 -0.73
N THR A 102 -2.39 -16.36 -1.35
CA THR A 102 -2.29 -15.00 -0.79
C THR A 102 -3.15 -13.98 -1.51
N TYR A 103 -4.21 -14.44 -2.18
CA TYR A 103 -5.22 -13.59 -2.84
C TYR A 103 -4.71 -12.76 -4.01
N VAL A 104 -3.57 -13.11 -4.61
CA VAL A 104 -3.05 -12.43 -5.80
C VAL A 104 -3.95 -12.68 -7.00
N ILE A 105 -4.26 -11.63 -7.76
CA ILE A 105 -5.14 -11.65 -8.92
C ILE A 105 -4.29 -11.78 -10.19
N PRO A 106 -4.46 -12.83 -10.99
CA PRO A 106 -3.73 -12.97 -12.25
C PRO A 106 -4.21 -11.96 -13.29
N ILE A 107 -3.24 -11.32 -13.98
CA ILE A 107 -3.51 -10.45 -15.13
C ILE A 107 -2.71 -10.92 -16.34
N SER A 108 -3.32 -10.87 -17.53
CA SER A 108 -2.63 -11.14 -18.79
C SER A 108 -1.74 -9.96 -19.20
N ARG A 109 -0.73 -10.23 -20.05
CA ARG A 109 0.23 -9.21 -20.51
C ARG A 109 -0.41 -8.01 -21.22
N THR A 110 -1.55 -8.20 -21.84
CA THR A 110 -2.10 -7.23 -22.80
C THR A 110 -3.25 -6.39 -22.29
N ALA A 111 -3.84 -6.73 -21.13
CA ALA A 111 -4.95 -5.92 -20.63
C ALA A 111 -5.27 -6.21 -19.15
N PHE A 112 -5.59 -5.17 -18.45
CA PHE A 112 -6.50 -5.17 -17.31
C PHE A 112 -7.88 -5.56 -17.87
N ARG A 113 -8.12 -6.86 -18.06
CA ARG A 113 -9.34 -7.35 -18.72
C ARG A 113 -10.51 -7.47 -17.74
N GLY A 114 -11.72 -7.43 -18.25
CA GLY A 114 -12.96 -7.39 -17.47
C GLY A 114 -13.03 -8.41 -16.32
N GLY A 115 -12.50 -9.62 -16.49
CA GLY A 115 -12.45 -10.62 -15.43
C GLY A 115 -11.58 -10.23 -14.23
N SER A 116 -10.38 -9.69 -14.47
CA SER A 116 -9.49 -9.25 -13.37
C SER A 116 -10.03 -8.02 -12.65
N ILE A 117 -10.68 -7.10 -13.39
CA ILE A 117 -11.35 -5.92 -12.80
C ILE A 117 -12.50 -6.38 -11.91
N ARG A 118 -13.34 -7.29 -12.40
CA ARG A 118 -14.47 -7.84 -11.65
C ARG A 118 -13.98 -8.50 -10.35
N THR A 119 -12.97 -9.37 -10.42
CA THR A 119 -12.39 -10.00 -9.25
C THR A 119 -11.80 -8.96 -8.28
N ALA A 120 -11.16 -7.90 -8.78
CA ALA A 120 -10.63 -6.83 -7.94
C ALA A 120 -11.76 -6.07 -7.22
N LEU A 121 -12.84 -5.72 -7.92
CA LEU A 121 -14.03 -5.08 -7.33
C LEU A 121 -14.69 -5.98 -6.28
N GLU A 122 -14.85 -7.27 -6.56
CA GLU A 122 -15.36 -8.26 -5.59
C GLU A 122 -14.46 -8.35 -4.34
N ARG A 123 -13.14 -8.26 -4.50
CA ARG A 123 -12.21 -8.22 -3.36
C ARG A 123 -12.40 -6.95 -2.54
N ILE A 124 -12.49 -5.80 -3.20
CA ILE A 124 -12.66 -4.50 -2.54
C ILE A 124 -13.99 -4.48 -1.76
N SER A 125 -15.10 -4.89 -2.36
CA SER A 125 -16.42 -4.95 -1.69
C SER A 125 -16.45 -5.94 -0.52
N ASN A 126 -15.60 -6.98 -0.55
CA ASN A 126 -15.40 -7.92 0.56
C ASN A 126 -14.38 -7.42 1.61
N GLY A 127 -14.01 -6.15 1.60
CA GLY A 127 -13.13 -5.53 2.59
C GLY A 127 -11.64 -5.78 2.38
N PHE A 128 -11.21 -6.31 1.24
CA PHE A 128 -9.78 -6.44 0.93
C PHE A 128 -9.20 -5.13 0.40
N MET A 129 -7.92 -4.92 0.65
CA MET A 129 -7.15 -3.94 -0.11
C MET A 129 -6.73 -4.55 -1.44
N VAL A 130 -6.77 -3.75 -2.51
CA VAL A 130 -6.20 -4.11 -3.80
C VAL A 130 -5.02 -3.21 -4.11
N GLY A 131 -3.83 -3.80 -4.25
CA GLY A 131 -2.60 -3.08 -4.55
C GLY A 131 -2.30 -3.04 -6.04
N ILE A 132 -2.02 -1.85 -6.56
CA ILE A 132 -1.71 -1.61 -7.97
C ILE A 132 -0.43 -0.79 -8.11
N PHE A 133 0.41 -1.20 -9.04
CA PHE A 133 1.61 -0.49 -9.45
C PHE A 133 1.45 -0.05 -10.92
N PRO A 134 0.93 1.18 -11.17
CA PRO A 134 0.53 1.60 -12.52
C PRO A 134 1.68 1.79 -13.51
N GLU A 135 2.92 1.86 -13.03
CA GLU A 135 4.12 1.90 -13.90
C GLU A 135 4.21 0.67 -14.82
N GLY A 136 3.66 -0.48 -14.38
CA GLY A 136 3.66 -1.74 -15.12
C GLY A 136 5.05 -2.38 -15.29
N THR A 137 6.08 -1.76 -14.76
CA THR A 137 7.46 -2.26 -14.71
C THR A 137 8.18 -1.68 -13.51
N ARG A 138 9.16 -2.40 -12.98
CA ARG A 138 10.02 -1.91 -11.90
C ARG A 138 10.99 -0.85 -12.41
N SER A 139 11.20 0.20 -11.62
CA SER A 139 12.14 1.29 -11.89
C SER A 139 12.98 1.60 -10.67
N SER A 140 14.18 2.13 -10.84
CA SER A 140 14.98 2.65 -9.75
C SER A 140 14.70 4.14 -9.56
N GLY A 141 14.77 4.60 -8.29
CA GLY A 141 14.56 5.99 -7.94
C GLY A 141 13.10 6.43 -7.92
N PRO A 142 12.79 7.68 -8.31
CA PRO A 142 11.45 8.25 -8.26
C PRO A 142 10.41 7.49 -9.08
N PRO A 143 9.11 7.69 -8.78
CA PRO A 143 8.02 7.12 -9.56
C PRO A 143 8.13 7.48 -11.04
N LYS A 144 7.81 6.53 -11.92
CA LYS A 144 7.70 6.74 -13.37
C LYS A 144 6.26 7.00 -13.79
N THR A 145 6.10 7.35 -15.06
CA THR A 145 4.80 7.63 -15.66
C THR A 145 3.82 6.49 -15.43
N PHE A 146 2.66 6.82 -14.87
CA PHE A 146 1.57 5.90 -14.62
C PHE A 146 0.79 5.61 -15.90
N ARG A 147 0.59 4.33 -16.18
CA ARG A 147 -0.27 3.88 -17.30
C ARG A 147 -1.73 3.92 -16.87
N PRO A 148 -2.63 4.40 -17.72
CA PRO A 148 -4.01 4.69 -17.31
C PRO A 148 -4.88 3.44 -17.04
N GLY A 149 -4.41 2.22 -17.32
CA GLY A 149 -5.21 1.01 -17.20
C GLY A 149 -5.87 0.79 -15.85
N PHE A 150 -5.28 1.28 -14.75
CA PHE A 150 -5.83 1.15 -13.41
C PHE A 150 -7.12 1.98 -13.19
N LEU A 151 -7.34 3.02 -13.99
CA LEU A 151 -8.51 3.90 -13.90
C LEU A 151 -9.81 3.13 -14.11
N SER A 152 -9.77 2.06 -14.89
CA SER A 152 -10.92 1.16 -15.08
C SER A 152 -11.40 0.48 -13.80
N LEU A 153 -10.55 0.35 -12.78
CA LEU A 153 -10.93 -0.11 -11.45
C LEU A 153 -11.31 1.07 -10.55
N VAL A 154 -10.46 2.10 -10.52
CA VAL A 154 -10.61 3.27 -9.64
C VAL A 154 -11.93 4.00 -9.85
N ARG A 155 -12.36 4.16 -11.11
CA ARG A 155 -13.62 4.81 -11.47
C ARG A 155 -14.88 3.97 -11.19
N ARG A 156 -14.71 2.69 -10.84
CA ARG A 156 -15.85 1.77 -10.59
C ARG A 156 -16.00 1.39 -9.12
N THR A 157 -15.19 1.93 -8.24
CA THR A 157 -15.29 1.66 -6.81
C THR A 157 -15.59 2.92 -6.03
N ASP A 158 -16.49 2.81 -5.05
CA ASP A 158 -16.77 3.88 -4.08
C ASP A 158 -15.87 3.78 -2.85
N GLU A 159 -15.08 2.72 -2.74
CA GLU A 159 -14.16 2.51 -1.63
C GLU A 159 -12.93 3.43 -1.71
N PRO A 160 -12.27 3.69 -0.57
CA PRO A 160 -11.13 4.61 -0.50
C PRO A 160 -9.99 4.24 -1.45
N ILE A 161 -9.35 5.27 -2.01
CA ILE A 161 -8.18 5.16 -2.88
C ILE A 161 -7.01 5.84 -2.19
N TYR A 162 -5.98 5.08 -1.89
CA TYR A 162 -4.81 5.53 -1.13
C TYR A 162 -3.59 5.64 -2.04
N PRO A 163 -2.99 6.83 -2.21
CA PRO A 163 -1.67 6.96 -2.80
C PRO A 163 -0.63 6.44 -1.82
N VAL A 164 0.38 5.72 -2.34
CA VAL A 164 1.47 5.18 -1.52
C VAL A 164 2.80 5.37 -2.22
N ALA A 165 3.83 5.76 -1.47
CA ALA A 165 5.19 5.80 -1.97
C ALA A 165 6.05 4.73 -1.29
N ILE A 166 6.90 4.05 -2.07
CA ILE A 166 7.90 3.10 -1.61
C ILE A 166 9.26 3.67 -1.99
N ILE A 167 10.14 3.86 -1.00
CA ILE A 167 11.44 4.48 -1.16
C ILE A 167 12.54 3.53 -0.71
N GLY A 168 13.54 3.30 -1.55
CA GLY A 168 14.73 2.51 -1.23
C GLY A 168 14.62 1.00 -1.47
N ALA A 169 13.48 0.50 -1.94
CA ALA A 169 13.30 -0.92 -2.24
C ALA A 169 14.16 -1.38 -3.44
N ASP A 170 14.45 -0.48 -4.37
CA ASP A 170 15.38 -0.71 -5.49
C ASP A 170 16.83 -0.94 -5.03
N ARG A 171 17.24 -0.38 -3.90
CA ARG A 171 18.59 -0.60 -3.33
C ARG A 171 18.68 -1.93 -2.62
N VAL A 172 17.60 -2.34 -1.95
CA VAL A 172 17.52 -3.60 -1.20
C VAL A 172 17.44 -4.81 -2.14
N MET A 173 16.64 -4.74 -3.19
CA MET A 173 16.57 -5.76 -4.22
C MET A 173 16.40 -5.13 -5.60
N PRO A 174 17.50 -4.71 -6.24
CA PRO A 174 17.49 -4.17 -7.61
C PRO A 174 16.92 -5.14 -8.62
N ARG A 175 16.56 -4.63 -9.79
CA ARG A 175 16.14 -5.49 -10.90
C ARG A 175 17.29 -6.41 -11.32
N GLY A 176 17.02 -7.73 -11.34
CA GLY A 176 18.02 -8.75 -11.66
C GLY A 176 18.81 -9.28 -10.47
N ALA A 177 18.66 -8.69 -9.27
CA ALA A 177 19.25 -9.27 -8.07
C ALA A 177 18.52 -10.57 -7.68
N TRP A 178 19.28 -11.53 -7.16
CA TRP A 178 18.79 -12.81 -6.66
C TRP A 178 18.82 -12.91 -5.14
N PHE A 179 19.39 -11.92 -4.43
CA PHE A 179 19.45 -11.86 -2.98
C PHE A 179 19.04 -10.48 -2.45
N ILE A 180 18.55 -10.45 -1.22
CA ILE A 180 18.11 -9.24 -0.52
C ILE A 180 19.32 -8.62 0.19
N ARG A 181 19.65 -7.39 -0.14
CA ARG A 181 20.73 -6.62 0.47
C ARG A 181 20.21 -5.92 1.73
N PRO A 182 21.05 -5.71 2.74
CA PRO A 182 20.69 -4.84 3.86
C PRO A 182 20.48 -3.41 3.36
N GLY A 183 19.49 -2.72 3.92
CA GLY A 183 19.18 -1.36 3.49
C GLY A 183 18.03 -0.75 4.29
N ARG A 184 17.61 0.44 3.91
CA ARG A 184 16.44 1.11 4.49
C ARG A 184 15.34 1.22 3.43
N VAL A 185 14.14 0.76 3.78
CA VAL A 185 12.95 0.92 2.95
C VAL A 185 11.91 1.70 3.74
N THR A 186 11.36 2.75 3.15
CA THR A 186 10.26 3.52 3.75
C THR A 186 9.01 3.36 2.89
N VAL A 187 7.90 3.02 3.52
CA VAL A 187 6.56 2.98 2.91
C VAL A 187 5.73 4.11 3.49
N VAL A 188 5.21 4.96 2.64
CA VAL A 188 4.42 6.14 3.03
C VAL A 188 3.01 6.00 2.50
N TYR A 189 2.04 5.87 3.40
CA TYR A 189 0.62 5.86 3.05
C TYR A 189 0.06 7.28 3.11
N GLY A 190 -0.39 7.80 1.98
CA GLY A 190 -1.08 9.09 1.93
C GLY A 190 -2.52 9.01 2.41
N ALA A 191 -3.09 10.16 2.72
CA ALA A 191 -4.52 10.27 2.96
C ALA A 191 -5.31 9.78 1.71
N PRO A 192 -6.48 9.15 1.91
CA PRO A 192 -7.31 8.74 0.80
C PRO A 192 -7.74 9.95 -0.04
N LEU A 193 -7.97 9.72 -1.32
CA LEU A 193 -8.50 10.77 -2.18
C LEU A 193 -9.82 11.32 -1.62
N ASN A 194 -9.92 12.62 -1.52
CA ASN A 194 -11.13 13.29 -1.10
C ASN A 194 -12.20 13.29 -2.22
N LYS A 195 -13.40 13.77 -1.91
CA LYS A 195 -14.53 13.77 -2.84
C LYS A 195 -14.22 14.55 -4.12
N SER A 196 -13.62 15.75 -4.00
CA SER A 196 -13.27 16.59 -5.16
C SER A 196 -12.24 15.91 -6.07
N GLU A 197 -11.20 15.30 -5.51
CA GLU A 197 -10.19 14.57 -6.29
C GLU A 197 -10.79 13.34 -6.99
N ARG A 198 -11.77 12.67 -6.37
CA ARG A 198 -12.47 11.55 -6.99
C ARG A 198 -13.37 12.00 -8.15
N GLU A 199 -14.07 13.12 -7.99
CA GLU A 199 -14.88 13.75 -9.06
C GLU A 199 -13.98 14.18 -10.21
N GLU A 200 -12.82 14.75 -9.92
CA GLU A 200 -11.83 15.13 -10.92
C GLU A 200 -11.32 13.90 -11.71
N LEU A 201 -11.03 12.79 -11.03
CA LEU A 201 -10.66 11.53 -11.69
C LEU A 201 -11.74 10.98 -12.62
N GLN A 202 -13.02 11.27 -12.36
CA GLN A 202 -14.12 10.83 -13.20
C GLN A 202 -14.25 11.66 -14.46
N THR A 203 -13.95 12.96 -14.38
CA THR A 203 -14.16 13.93 -15.46
C THR A 203 -12.96 14.09 -16.41
N LEU A 204 -11.74 13.91 -15.88
CA LEU A 204 -10.52 14.01 -16.66
C LEU A 204 -10.39 12.89 -17.70
N ASP A 205 -9.69 13.18 -18.80
CA ASP A 205 -9.23 12.13 -19.70
C ASP A 205 -8.27 11.15 -19.00
N ASP A 206 -8.06 9.99 -19.57
CA ASP A 206 -7.28 8.91 -18.94
C ASP A 206 -5.82 9.31 -18.66
N LYS A 207 -5.22 10.15 -19.49
CA LYS A 207 -3.83 10.58 -19.33
C LYS A 207 -3.72 11.59 -18.19
N ALA A 208 -4.62 12.57 -18.14
CA ALA A 208 -4.66 13.58 -17.10
C ALA A 208 -5.02 12.96 -15.74
N ALA A 209 -5.98 12.05 -15.70
CA ALA A 209 -6.34 11.31 -14.48
C ALA A 209 -5.19 10.45 -13.94
N ALA A 210 -4.43 9.79 -14.81
CA ALA A 210 -3.26 9.03 -14.41
C ALA A 210 -2.15 9.95 -13.88
N ALA A 211 -1.95 11.12 -14.48
CA ALA A 211 -0.99 12.12 -14.04
C ALA A 211 -1.37 12.75 -12.68
N LEU A 212 -2.65 12.97 -12.42
CA LEU A 212 -3.15 13.41 -11.11
C LEU A 212 -2.77 12.41 -10.02
N MET A 213 -3.03 11.12 -10.25
CA MET A 213 -2.70 10.06 -9.32
C MET A 213 -1.19 9.91 -9.10
N GLN A 214 -0.40 10.04 -10.19
CA GLN A 214 1.05 10.04 -10.12
C GLN A 214 1.56 11.20 -9.26
N LYS A 215 1.05 12.42 -9.47
CA LYS A 215 1.42 13.60 -8.69
C LYS A 215 1.22 13.39 -7.18
N ARG A 216 0.15 12.70 -6.77
CA ARG A 216 -0.09 12.36 -5.37
C ARG A 216 0.99 11.41 -4.81
N VAL A 217 1.41 10.42 -5.59
CA VAL A 217 2.48 9.49 -5.21
C VAL A 217 3.85 10.19 -5.21
N ASP A 218 4.12 11.06 -6.18
CA ASP A 218 5.35 11.86 -6.25
C ASP A 218 5.49 12.76 -5.02
N GLN A 219 4.42 13.43 -4.59
CA GLN A 219 4.41 14.25 -3.38
C GLN A 219 4.82 13.46 -2.15
N LEU A 220 4.29 12.24 -1.97
CA LEU A 220 4.66 11.36 -0.87
C LEU A 220 6.11 10.89 -0.98
N TYR A 221 6.57 10.56 -2.19
CA TYR A 221 7.93 10.13 -2.43
C TYR A 221 8.93 11.22 -2.02
N TYR A 222 8.74 12.43 -2.53
CA TYR A 222 9.65 13.55 -2.29
C TYR A 222 9.57 14.10 -0.87
N SER A 223 8.44 14.00 -0.17
CA SER A 223 8.32 14.43 1.23
C SER A 223 9.29 13.69 2.16
N ILE A 224 9.62 12.44 1.84
CA ILE A 224 10.57 11.63 2.63
C ILE A 224 11.97 11.62 1.99
N ALA A 225 12.06 11.57 0.65
CA ALA A 225 13.36 11.50 -0.02
C ALA A 225 14.22 12.76 0.18
N GLN A 226 13.60 13.90 0.46
CA GLN A 226 14.26 15.18 0.72
C GLN A 226 14.45 15.48 2.22
N SER A 227 13.82 14.72 3.11
CA SER A 227 14.05 14.85 4.55
C SER A 227 15.41 14.22 4.88
N PRO A 228 16.33 14.93 5.55
CA PRO A 228 17.55 14.31 6.05
C PRO A 228 17.19 13.14 6.97
N PRO A 229 18.02 12.09 7.05
CA PRO A 229 17.79 11.00 7.99
C PRO A 229 17.79 11.57 9.40
N GLU A 230 16.66 11.48 10.10
CA GLU A 230 16.63 11.71 11.55
C GLU A 230 17.43 10.60 12.21
N ASP A 231 18.73 10.84 12.36
CA ASP A 231 19.58 10.06 13.21
C ASP A 231 19.31 10.47 14.67
N THR A 232 18.58 9.57 15.34
CA THR A 232 18.71 9.29 16.78
C THR A 232 18.96 10.49 17.71
N ALA A 233 17.94 11.29 17.97
CA ALA A 233 17.88 12.13 19.17
C ALA A 233 17.07 11.44 20.27
N ALA A 234 17.55 10.30 20.76
CA ALA A 234 17.00 9.64 21.94
C ALA A 234 18.13 8.94 22.72
N SER A 235 19.10 9.71 23.19
CA SER A 235 20.01 9.26 24.27
C SER A 235 20.83 10.44 24.81
N SER A 236 20.18 11.38 25.50
CA SER A 236 20.91 12.24 26.44
C SER A 236 19.93 12.96 27.39
N ALA A 237 19.15 12.19 28.13
CA ALA A 237 18.45 12.67 29.31
C ALA A 237 18.63 11.64 30.41
N HIS A 238 19.91 11.49 30.83
CA HIS A 238 20.19 10.85 32.13
C HIS A 238 21.37 11.57 32.77
N GLY A 239 21.10 12.17 33.89
CA GLY A 239 22.10 12.35 34.95
C GLY A 239 22.85 13.67 34.93
N ASN A 240 22.35 14.67 35.63
CA ASN A 240 23.18 15.38 36.57
C ASN A 240 22.31 15.89 37.73
N ASP A 241 22.13 14.97 38.66
CA ASP A 241 21.79 15.29 40.04
C ASP A 241 23.16 15.57 40.72
N GLN A 242 23.45 16.78 40.96
CA GLN A 242 24.56 17.16 41.83
C GLN A 242 24.00 18.03 42.97
N THR A 243 23.77 17.32 44.04
CA THR A 243 23.90 17.79 45.40
C THR A 243 25.05 18.77 45.54
N ASP A 244 24.76 19.99 45.90
CA ASP A 244 25.71 20.83 46.62
C ASP A 244 25.14 21.17 48.00
N ALA A 245 25.79 20.56 48.94
CA ALA A 245 25.66 20.84 50.36
C ALA A 245 26.59 21.98 50.78
N CYS A 246 26.04 22.85 51.57
CA CYS A 246 26.66 23.62 52.67
C CYS A 246 28.18 23.85 52.71
N GLN A 247 28.55 25.10 52.90
CA GLN A 247 29.39 25.62 53.98
C GLN A 247 29.49 27.13 53.81
N GLU A 248 28.88 27.91 54.72
CA GLU A 248 29.51 28.52 55.93
C GLU A 248 30.85 29.24 55.69
N SER A 249 30.84 30.55 55.70
CA SER A 249 31.51 31.46 56.60
C SER A 249 31.17 32.89 56.21
#